data_f5ffe6454a85d1df876d21dee7e4314d
#
_entry.id   f5ffe6454a85d1df876d21dee7e4314d
#
_cell.length_a   1.000
_cell.length_b   1.000
_cell.length_c   1.000
_cell.angle_alpha   90.00
_cell.angle_beta   90.00
_cell.angle_gamma   90.00
#
_symmetry.space_group_name_H-M   'P 1'
#
loop_
_entity.id
_entity.type
_entity.pdbx_description
1 polymer ?
#
loop_
_entity_poly.entity_id
_entity_poly.type
_entity_poly.pdbx_seq_one_letter_code
_entity_poly.pdbx_strand_id
1 'polypeptide(L)'
;MRIFLDANILFSAARTDGAIRRLLALIAEAGHECHADTYVVEEARRNLALKAPDALPVLDRLVPRVHVAQVKPGVAEAEAVRSLPEKDRPVLAAAIQLGCQVLVTGDRTHFGALYGKTLGGVRIHSPRSLAEMLLG
;
A
#
# COMPACT_ATOMS: atom_id res chain seq x y z
N MET A 1 -1.51 -7.75 12.08
CA MET A 1 -1.62 -7.99 10.61
C MET A 1 -0.49 -7.31 9.88
N ARG A 2 -0.18 -7.81 8.70
CA ARG A 2 0.70 -7.15 7.74
C ARG A 2 -0.16 -6.42 6.72
N ILE A 3 0.05 -5.12 6.61
CA ILE A 3 -0.75 -4.25 5.75
C ILE A 3 0.17 -3.67 4.68
N PHE A 4 -0.10 -4.03 3.42
CA PHE A 4 0.68 -3.54 2.28
C PHE A 4 0.15 -2.17 1.86
N LEU A 5 1.06 -1.21 1.72
CA LEU A 5 0.74 0.16 1.32
C LEU A 5 1.01 0.36 -0.17
N ASP A 6 -0.01 0.78 -0.92
CA ASP A 6 0.20 1.18 -2.31
C ASP A 6 0.97 2.50 -2.38
N ALA A 7 1.55 2.80 -3.54
CA ALA A 7 2.36 4.00 -3.75
C ALA A 7 1.59 5.30 -3.44
N ASN A 8 0.31 5.37 -3.77
CA ASN A 8 -0.50 6.56 -3.48
C ASN A 8 -0.67 6.81 -1.97
N ILE A 9 -0.62 5.77 -1.14
CA ILE A 9 -0.66 5.93 0.32
C ILE A 9 0.62 6.60 0.81
N LEU A 10 1.78 6.13 0.36
CA LEU A 10 3.07 6.73 0.71
C LEU A 10 3.16 8.17 0.19
N PHE A 11 2.71 8.40 -1.04
CA PHE A 11 2.66 9.73 -1.64
C PHE A 11 1.83 10.69 -0.79
N SER A 12 0.61 10.31 -0.43
CA SER A 12 -0.28 11.16 0.37
C SER A 12 0.27 11.41 1.77
N ALA A 13 0.84 10.40 2.41
CA ALA A 13 1.43 10.53 3.75
C ALA A 13 2.60 11.50 3.74
N ALA A 14 3.44 11.46 2.70
CA ALA A 14 4.58 12.35 2.59
C ALA A 14 4.16 13.78 2.24
N ARG A 15 3.20 13.92 1.32
CA ARG A 15 2.80 15.22 0.80
C ARG A 15 2.02 16.06 1.83
N THR A 16 1.17 15.44 2.65
CA THR A 16 0.25 16.17 3.50
C THR A 16 0.20 15.56 4.89
N ASP A 17 0.31 16.40 5.91
CA ASP A 17 0.06 15.98 7.30
C ASP A 17 -1.44 15.97 7.54
N GLY A 18 -2.07 14.83 7.24
CA GLY A 18 -3.52 14.71 7.29
C GLY A 18 -3.98 13.29 7.61
N ALA A 19 -5.12 12.91 7.03
CA ALA A 19 -5.80 11.65 7.34
C ALA A 19 -4.95 10.40 7.10
N ILE A 20 -4.15 10.38 6.02
CA ILE A 20 -3.32 9.22 5.72
C ILE A 20 -2.21 9.05 6.75
N ARG A 21 -1.57 10.15 7.15
CA ARG A 21 -0.53 10.09 8.18
C ARG A 21 -1.11 9.62 9.51
N ARG A 22 -2.32 10.05 9.84
CA ARG A 22 -3.05 9.54 11.03
C ARG A 22 -3.39 8.07 10.90
N LEU A 23 -3.75 7.60 9.70
CA LEU A 23 -4.00 6.18 9.44
C LEU A 23 -2.76 5.34 9.72
N LEU A 24 -1.58 5.79 9.26
CA LEU A 24 -0.32 5.09 9.52
C LEU A 24 -0.03 4.99 11.02
N ALA A 25 -0.29 6.08 11.77
CA ALA A 25 -0.14 6.07 13.22
C ALA A 25 -1.11 5.09 13.88
N LEU A 26 -2.35 5.05 13.41
CA LEU A 26 -3.37 4.12 13.93
C LEU A 26 -2.98 2.66 13.69
N ILE A 27 -2.44 2.35 12.51
CA ILE A 27 -1.94 1.01 12.20
C ILE A 27 -0.86 0.59 13.20
N ALA A 28 0.10 1.46 13.46
CA ALA A 28 1.19 1.20 14.40
C ALA A 28 0.68 1.05 15.84
N GLU A 29 -0.21 1.92 16.28
CA GLU A 29 -0.80 1.88 17.61
C GLU A 29 -1.60 0.60 17.84
N ALA A 30 -2.25 0.09 16.80
CA ALA A 30 -3.01 -1.16 16.87
C ALA A 30 -2.10 -2.40 16.83
N GLY A 31 -0.79 -2.24 16.75
CA GLY A 31 0.17 -3.35 16.74
C GLY A 31 0.33 -4.03 15.40
N HIS A 32 -0.11 -3.41 14.31
CA HIS A 32 0.05 -3.96 12.96
C HIS A 32 1.29 -3.41 12.27
N GLU A 33 1.74 -4.11 11.24
CA GLU A 33 2.93 -3.76 10.48
C GLU A 33 2.58 -3.19 9.12
N CYS A 34 3.26 -2.12 8.71
CA CYS A 34 3.19 -1.60 7.35
C CYS A 34 4.28 -2.25 6.50
N HIS A 35 3.90 -2.71 5.34
CA HIS A 35 4.77 -3.35 4.36
C HIS A 35 4.66 -2.67 3.01
N ALA A 36 5.76 -2.68 2.25
CA ALA A 36 5.80 -2.21 0.88
C ALA A 36 6.93 -2.95 0.17
N ASP A 37 6.99 -2.84 -1.15
CA ASP A 37 8.16 -3.29 -1.89
C ASP A 37 8.90 -2.09 -2.50
N THR A 38 10.07 -2.36 -3.07
CA THR A 38 10.87 -1.31 -3.71
C THR A 38 10.13 -0.65 -4.87
N TYR A 39 9.28 -1.40 -5.57
CA TYR A 39 8.50 -0.89 -6.69
C TYR A 39 7.56 0.26 -6.26
N VAL A 40 6.78 0.07 -5.19
CA VAL A 40 5.86 1.12 -4.73
C VAL A 40 6.59 2.29 -4.10
N VAL A 41 7.71 2.05 -3.40
CA VAL A 41 8.52 3.13 -2.84
C VAL A 41 9.11 4.01 -3.95
N GLU A 42 9.65 3.41 -5.00
CA GLU A 42 10.20 4.13 -6.14
C GLU A 42 9.12 4.89 -6.90
N GLU A 43 7.94 4.31 -7.06
CA GLU A 43 6.82 4.98 -7.70
C GLU A 43 6.38 6.22 -6.90
N ALA A 44 6.25 6.09 -5.59
CA ALA A 44 5.93 7.21 -4.71
C ALA A 44 6.99 8.31 -4.80
N ARG A 45 8.27 7.93 -4.78
CA ARG A 45 9.38 8.87 -4.89
C ARG A 45 9.35 9.61 -6.22
N ARG A 46 9.14 8.90 -7.31
CA ARG A 46 9.06 9.47 -8.66
C ARG A 46 7.91 10.46 -8.77
N ASN A 47 6.74 10.11 -8.26
CA ASN A 47 5.57 10.98 -8.27
C ASN A 47 5.76 12.23 -7.41
N LEU A 48 6.41 12.11 -6.25
CA LEU A 48 6.74 13.26 -5.40
C LEU A 48 7.74 14.17 -6.08
N ALA A 49 8.76 13.62 -6.74
CA ALA A 49 9.76 14.42 -7.45
C ALA A 49 9.11 15.30 -8.53
N LEU A 50 8.05 14.79 -9.18
CA LEU A 50 7.33 15.52 -10.22
C LEU A 50 6.30 16.50 -9.66
N LYS A 51 5.59 16.15 -8.59
CA LYS A 51 4.42 16.89 -8.14
C LYS A 51 4.64 17.69 -6.85
N ALA A 52 5.52 17.24 -5.98
CA ALA A 52 5.75 17.86 -4.67
C ALA A 52 7.16 17.52 -4.17
N PRO A 53 8.22 18.02 -4.85
CA PRO A 53 9.60 17.64 -4.51
C PRO A 53 10.00 18.00 -3.08
N ASP A 54 9.38 19.02 -2.49
CA ASP A 54 9.64 19.39 -1.09
C ASP A 54 9.22 18.32 -0.09
N ALA A 55 8.38 17.38 -0.50
CA ALA A 55 7.94 16.27 0.35
C ALA A 55 8.90 15.06 0.32
N LEU A 56 9.91 15.05 -0.54
CA LEU A 56 10.86 13.93 -0.58
C LEU A 56 11.56 13.67 0.76
N PRO A 57 12.03 14.69 1.50
CA PRO A 57 12.59 14.44 2.83
C PRO A 57 11.60 13.81 3.81
N VAL A 58 10.31 14.11 3.67
CA VAL A 58 9.27 13.50 4.52
C VAL A 58 9.13 12.02 4.18
N LEU A 59 9.13 11.66 2.89
CA LEU A 59 9.11 10.25 2.47
C LEU A 59 10.30 9.50 3.07
N ASP A 60 11.50 10.10 3.02
CA ASP A 60 12.71 9.50 3.57
C ASP A 60 12.62 9.23 5.06
N ARG A 61 11.83 10.02 5.79
CA ARG A 61 11.56 9.79 7.23
C ARG A 61 10.48 8.74 7.47
N LEU A 62 9.55 8.55 6.54
CA LEU A 62 8.48 7.56 6.66
C LEU A 62 8.95 6.15 6.30
N VAL A 63 9.78 6.00 5.28
CA VAL A 63 10.22 4.70 4.76
C VAL A 63 10.83 3.79 5.84
N PRO A 64 11.67 4.27 6.79
CA PRO A 64 12.18 3.40 7.85
C PRO A 64 11.13 2.79 8.77
N ARG A 65 9.91 3.33 8.79
CA ARG A 65 8.79 2.79 9.58
C ARG A 65 8.01 1.71 8.84
N VAL A 66 8.39 1.44 7.59
CA VAL A 66 7.73 0.46 6.71
C VAL A 66 8.73 -0.66 6.45
N HIS A 67 8.24 -1.90 6.49
CA HIS A 67 9.05 -3.04 6.08
C HIS A 67 9.10 -3.06 4.56
N VAL A 68 10.24 -2.71 3.97
CA VAL A 68 10.42 -2.65 2.52
C VAL A 68 11.23 -3.85 2.06
N ALA A 69 10.69 -4.58 1.09
CA ALA A 69 11.34 -5.75 0.52
C ALA A 69 11.43 -5.63 -1.00
N GLN A 70 12.41 -6.30 -1.58
CA GLN A 70 12.46 -6.50 -3.02
C GLN A 70 11.73 -7.81 -3.32
N VAL A 71 10.74 -7.75 -4.22
CA VAL A 71 9.83 -8.86 -4.46
C VAL A 71 10.00 -9.39 -5.88
N LYS A 72 9.98 -10.73 -6.00
CA LYS A 72 9.93 -11.43 -7.29
C LYS A 72 8.75 -12.40 -7.24
N PRO A 73 7.54 -11.96 -7.67
CA PRO A 73 6.37 -12.82 -7.63
C PRO A 73 6.57 -14.12 -8.41
N GLY A 74 6.10 -15.22 -7.83
CA GLY A 74 6.16 -16.54 -8.43
C GLY A 74 4.91 -16.86 -9.24
N VAL A 75 4.78 -18.13 -9.64
CA VAL A 75 3.66 -18.60 -10.45
C VAL A 75 2.32 -18.49 -9.71
N ALA A 76 2.31 -18.82 -8.41
CA ALA A 76 1.08 -18.77 -7.60
C ALA A 76 0.53 -17.35 -7.51
N GLU A 77 1.40 -16.36 -7.28
CA GLU A 77 1.01 -14.95 -7.21
C GLU A 77 0.54 -14.46 -8.59
N ALA A 78 1.21 -14.83 -9.66
CA ALA A 78 0.82 -14.47 -11.03
C ALA A 78 -0.59 -15.01 -11.37
N GLU A 79 -0.90 -16.24 -10.97
CA GLU A 79 -2.23 -16.82 -11.15
C GLU A 79 -3.31 -16.06 -10.37
N ALA A 80 -3.03 -15.72 -9.12
CA ALA A 80 -3.98 -15.04 -8.25
C ALA A 80 -4.37 -13.66 -8.78
N VAL A 81 -3.48 -12.98 -9.52
CA VAL A 81 -3.71 -11.62 -10.03
C VAL A 81 -4.06 -11.57 -11.51
N ARG A 82 -4.19 -12.73 -12.16
CA ARG A 82 -4.38 -12.82 -13.62
C ARG A 82 -5.61 -12.06 -14.12
N SER A 83 -6.65 -11.96 -13.31
CA SER A 83 -7.89 -11.27 -13.66
C SER A 83 -7.76 -9.75 -13.64
N LEU A 84 -6.68 -9.21 -13.08
CA LEU A 84 -6.47 -7.77 -12.96
C LEU A 84 -5.83 -7.21 -14.23
N PRO A 85 -6.03 -5.90 -14.52
CA PRO A 85 -5.24 -5.22 -15.53
C PRO A 85 -3.75 -5.37 -15.24
N GLU A 86 -2.95 -5.48 -16.28
CA GLU A 86 -1.52 -5.81 -16.17
C GLU A 86 -0.76 -4.87 -15.23
N LYS A 87 -1.05 -3.57 -15.29
CA LYS A 87 -0.37 -2.56 -14.46
C LYS A 87 -0.70 -2.64 -12.96
N ASP A 88 -1.82 -3.27 -12.61
CA ASP A 88 -2.25 -3.41 -11.22
C ASP A 88 -1.74 -4.69 -10.58
N ARG A 89 -1.28 -5.64 -11.38
CA ARG A 89 -0.81 -6.95 -10.91
C ARG A 89 0.40 -6.89 -9.99
N PRO A 90 1.43 -6.05 -10.26
CA PRO A 90 2.62 -6.06 -9.41
C PRO A 90 2.35 -5.73 -7.95
N VAL A 91 1.44 -4.80 -7.68
CA VAL A 91 1.13 -4.36 -6.31
C VAL A 91 0.46 -5.49 -5.53
N LEU A 92 -0.59 -6.10 -6.09
CA LEU A 92 -1.28 -7.18 -5.40
C LEU A 92 -0.41 -8.44 -5.30
N ALA A 93 0.35 -8.76 -6.35
CA ALA A 93 1.26 -9.91 -6.32
C ALA A 93 2.32 -9.76 -5.21
N ALA A 94 2.85 -8.55 -5.03
CA ALA A 94 3.81 -8.27 -3.95
C ALA A 94 3.17 -8.45 -2.58
N ALA A 95 1.96 -7.95 -2.38
CA ALA A 95 1.23 -8.12 -1.12
C ALA A 95 1.00 -9.60 -0.80
N ILE A 96 0.65 -10.40 -1.80
CA ILE A 96 0.46 -11.85 -1.63
C ILE A 96 1.78 -12.51 -1.23
N GLN A 97 2.85 -12.22 -1.96
CA GLN A 97 4.16 -12.84 -1.70
C GLN A 97 4.70 -12.50 -0.32
N LEU A 98 4.47 -11.28 0.15
CA LEU A 98 4.93 -10.83 1.47
C LEU A 98 4.03 -11.32 2.62
N GLY A 99 3.00 -12.10 2.32
CA GLY A 99 2.11 -12.65 3.33
C GLY A 99 1.25 -11.59 4.02
N CYS A 100 0.92 -10.52 3.31
CA CYS A 100 0.06 -9.48 3.85
C CYS A 100 -1.40 -9.92 3.84
N GLN A 101 -2.15 -9.54 4.87
CA GLN A 101 -3.58 -9.80 4.96
C GLN A 101 -4.39 -8.69 4.33
N VAL A 102 -3.81 -7.50 4.19
CA VAL A 102 -4.50 -6.31 3.69
C VAL A 102 -3.62 -5.57 2.68
N LEU A 103 -4.26 -5.09 1.62
CA LEU A 103 -3.71 -4.06 0.72
C LEU A 103 -4.57 -2.81 0.89
N VAL A 104 -3.96 -1.70 1.31
CA VAL A 104 -4.65 -0.42 1.36
C VAL A 104 -4.22 0.45 0.17
N THR A 105 -5.20 0.96 -0.56
CA THR A 105 -4.97 1.79 -1.74
C THR A 105 -6.04 2.88 -1.85
N GLY A 106 -5.61 4.08 -2.24
CA GLY A 106 -6.52 5.18 -2.55
C GLY A 106 -6.91 5.24 -4.03
N ASP A 107 -6.43 4.31 -4.85
CA ASP A 107 -6.68 4.29 -6.30
C ASP A 107 -8.04 3.68 -6.62
N ARG A 108 -9.07 4.51 -6.60
CA ARG A 108 -10.44 4.07 -6.89
C ARG A 108 -10.63 3.66 -8.34
N THR A 109 -9.87 4.23 -9.25
CA THR A 109 -9.99 3.92 -10.68
C THR A 109 -9.62 2.47 -10.95
N HIS A 110 -8.53 1.98 -10.35
CA HIS A 110 -8.04 0.62 -10.59
C HIS A 110 -8.56 -0.39 -9.58
N PHE A 111 -8.73 0.01 -8.32
CA PHE A 111 -9.08 -0.91 -7.24
C PHE A 111 -10.46 -0.69 -6.64
N GLY A 112 -11.21 0.35 -7.04
CA GLY A 112 -12.49 0.67 -6.42
C GLY A 112 -13.50 -0.47 -6.46
N ALA A 113 -13.58 -1.20 -7.57
CA ALA A 113 -14.47 -2.35 -7.72
C ALA A 113 -14.05 -3.55 -6.85
N LEU A 114 -12.82 -3.55 -6.34
CA LEU A 114 -12.25 -4.64 -5.55
C LEU A 114 -12.28 -4.36 -4.04
N TYR A 115 -12.68 -3.16 -3.62
CA TYR A 115 -12.76 -2.84 -2.20
C TYR A 115 -13.66 -3.81 -1.46
N GLY A 116 -13.16 -4.35 -0.36
CA GLY A 116 -13.85 -5.35 0.44
C GLY A 116 -13.71 -6.78 -0.06
N LYS A 117 -13.12 -6.99 -1.24
CA LYS A 117 -12.88 -8.32 -1.79
C LYS A 117 -11.52 -8.86 -1.34
N THR A 118 -11.42 -10.18 -1.31
CA THR A 118 -10.18 -10.88 -0.95
C THR A 118 -9.68 -11.65 -2.16
N LEU A 119 -8.43 -11.37 -2.55
CA LEU A 119 -7.75 -12.04 -3.66
C LEU A 119 -6.42 -12.58 -3.17
N GLY A 120 -6.18 -13.86 -3.38
CA GLY A 120 -4.92 -14.50 -2.94
C GLY A 120 -4.66 -14.37 -1.44
N GLY A 121 -5.72 -14.31 -0.62
CA GLY A 121 -5.61 -14.13 0.83
C GLY A 121 -5.43 -12.67 1.27
N VAL A 122 -5.43 -11.72 0.32
CA VAL A 122 -5.26 -10.29 0.61
C VAL A 122 -6.60 -9.57 0.44
N ARG A 123 -7.06 -8.93 1.51
CA ARG A 123 -8.27 -8.11 1.45
C ARG A 123 -7.92 -6.69 1.05
N ILE A 124 -8.65 -6.16 0.07
CA ILE A 124 -8.40 -4.83 -0.48
C ILE A 124 -9.27 -3.81 0.25
N HIS A 125 -8.62 -2.79 0.83
CA HIS A 125 -9.27 -1.72 1.58
C HIS A 125 -8.97 -0.36 0.98
N SER A 126 -9.96 0.53 1.05
CA SER A 126 -9.70 1.97 0.97
C SER A 126 -9.10 2.44 2.31
N PRO A 127 -8.45 3.62 2.34
CA PRO A 127 -8.00 4.18 3.62
C PRO A 127 -9.13 4.31 4.63
N ARG A 128 -10.30 4.73 4.20
CA ARG A 128 -11.47 4.89 5.06
C ARG A 128 -11.94 3.56 5.63
N SER A 129 -12.11 2.54 4.80
CA SER A 129 -12.60 1.25 5.28
C SER A 129 -11.59 0.57 6.21
N LEU A 130 -10.29 0.76 5.97
CA LEU A 130 -9.27 0.26 6.88
C LEU A 130 -9.34 0.97 8.24
N ALA A 131 -9.47 2.30 8.24
CA ALA A 131 -9.61 3.07 9.49
C ALA A 131 -10.85 2.62 10.28
N GLU A 132 -11.98 2.41 9.60
CA GLU A 132 -13.21 1.93 10.24
C GLU A 132 -13.00 0.55 10.87
N MET A 133 -12.32 -0.35 10.17
CA MET A 133 -12.01 -1.69 10.69
C MET A 133 -11.12 -1.62 11.94
N LEU A 134 -10.09 -0.76 11.93
CA LEU A 134 -9.17 -0.63 13.05
C LEU A 134 -9.80 0.04 14.27
N LEU A 135 -10.75 0.95 14.06
CA LEU A 135 -11.45 1.65 15.13
C LEU A 135 -12.65 0.85 15.67
N GLY A 136 -13.18 -0.04 14.86
CA GLY A 136 -14.32 -0.87 15.23
C GLY A 136 -13.95 -1.98 16.16
#